data_2e15c3d32c800a1e869e85ec628b1bd1
#
_entry.id   2e15c3d32c800a1e869e85ec628b1bd1
#
_cell.length_a   1.000
_cell.length_b   1.000
_cell.length_c   1.000
_cell.angle_alpha   90.00
_cell.angle_beta   90.00
_cell.angle_gamma   90.00
#
_symmetry.space_group_name_H-M   'P 1'
#
loop_
_entity.id
_entity.type
_entity.pdbx_description
1 polymer ?
#
loop_
_entity_poly.entity_id
_entity_poly.type
_entity_poly.pdbx_seq_one_letter_code
_entity_poly.pdbx_strand_id
1 'polypeptide(L)'
;MYSKKGAGRSAESHYPTMSIEDIRALPVGELADRDCALFLWITFPMLLDALTVIEAWGFTYKTVAFAWVKQNKKANTLFWGMGYWTRANVELCILATKGRPRRKSAGVHQVVLAPVEEHSKKPDIVRDKIVTLMGDLPRIELFARQTPPGWDVWGNEVDSDITL
;
A
#
# COMPACT_ATOMS: atom_id res chain seq x y z
N MET A 1 -18.12 -6.20 22.52
CA MET A 1 -18.71 -7.39 21.87
C MET A 1 -18.74 -7.15 20.37
N TYR A 2 -17.92 -7.87 19.59
CA TYR A 2 -17.85 -7.71 18.13
C TYR A 2 -19.09 -8.37 17.52
N SER A 3 -19.90 -7.62 16.81
CA SER A 3 -21.09 -8.17 16.14
C SER A 3 -20.65 -9.01 14.93
N LYS A 4 -21.03 -10.27 14.89
CA LYS A 4 -20.75 -11.21 13.78
C LYS A 4 -21.38 -10.82 12.44
N LYS A 5 -22.12 -9.72 12.34
CA LYS A 5 -22.78 -9.28 11.10
C LYS A 5 -21.86 -8.54 10.12
N GLY A 6 -20.58 -8.30 10.47
CA GLY A 6 -19.62 -7.63 9.60
C GLY A 6 -18.67 -8.56 8.82
N ALA A 7 -18.69 -9.86 9.10
CA ALA A 7 -17.71 -10.82 8.55
C ALA A 7 -17.74 -10.98 7.02
N GLY A 8 -18.84 -10.64 6.35
CA GLY A 8 -18.98 -10.79 4.91
C GLY A 8 -18.31 -9.70 4.06
N ARG A 9 -17.67 -8.70 4.70
CA ARG A 9 -17.00 -7.57 3.99
C ARG A 9 -15.52 -7.44 4.32
N SER A 10 -14.95 -8.37 5.06
CA SER A 10 -13.52 -8.37 5.35
C SER A 10 -12.72 -8.85 4.12
N ALA A 11 -11.44 -8.48 4.05
CA ALA A 11 -10.53 -8.95 3.01
C ALA A 11 -10.47 -10.48 2.94
N GLU A 12 -10.58 -11.15 4.09
CA GLU A 12 -10.57 -12.61 4.21
C GLU A 12 -11.74 -13.31 3.50
N SER A 13 -12.87 -12.63 3.31
CA SER A 13 -14.02 -13.19 2.58
C SER A 13 -13.90 -13.05 1.06
N HIS A 14 -12.95 -12.24 0.57
CA HIS A 14 -12.80 -11.92 -0.86
C HIS A 14 -11.57 -12.58 -1.51
N TYR A 15 -10.49 -12.82 -0.75
CA TYR A 15 -9.26 -13.45 -1.23
C TYR A 15 -8.46 -14.05 -0.06
N PRO A 16 -7.57 -15.02 -0.33
CA PRO A 16 -6.67 -15.55 0.70
C PRO A 16 -5.77 -14.46 1.27
N THR A 17 -5.66 -14.41 2.60
CA THR A 17 -4.80 -13.48 3.31
C THR A 17 -3.68 -14.20 4.05
N MET A 18 -2.55 -13.53 4.25
CA MET A 18 -1.44 -14.00 5.06
C MET A 18 -1.51 -13.42 6.47
N SER A 19 -0.99 -14.15 7.45
CA SER A 19 -0.80 -13.62 8.80
C SER A 19 0.30 -12.54 8.80
N ILE A 20 0.30 -11.68 9.82
CA ILE A 20 1.36 -10.67 9.98
C ILE A 20 2.73 -11.34 10.15
N GLU A 21 2.79 -12.47 10.85
CA GLU A 21 4.01 -13.26 11.01
C GLU A 21 4.55 -13.74 9.67
N ASP A 22 3.68 -14.25 8.80
CA ASP A 22 4.06 -14.74 7.47
C ASP A 22 4.51 -13.59 6.56
N ILE A 23 3.84 -12.44 6.64
CA ILE A 23 4.23 -11.23 5.90
C ILE A 23 5.60 -10.74 6.34
N ARG A 24 5.85 -10.68 7.64
CA ARG A 24 7.18 -10.32 8.19
C ARG A 24 8.28 -11.26 7.75
N ALA A 25 7.95 -12.54 7.61
CA ALA A 25 8.91 -13.59 7.22
C ALA A 25 9.27 -13.57 5.72
N LEU A 26 8.51 -12.86 4.88
CA LEU A 26 8.85 -12.73 3.46
C LEU A 26 10.22 -12.06 3.29
N PRO A 27 11.10 -12.60 2.42
CA PRO A 27 12.46 -12.08 2.24
C PRO A 27 12.49 -10.82 1.35
N VAL A 28 11.64 -9.84 1.64
CA VAL A 28 11.50 -8.61 0.84
C VAL A 28 12.80 -7.79 0.86
N GLY A 29 13.52 -7.80 1.97
CA GLY A 29 14.82 -7.13 2.06
C GLY A 29 15.84 -7.61 1.04
N GLU A 30 15.73 -8.86 0.57
CA GLU A 30 16.62 -9.40 -0.47
C GLU A 30 16.32 -8.88 -1.87
N LEU A 31 15.09 -8.38 -2.11
CA LEU A 31 14.71 -7.74 -3.37
C LEU A 31 15.28 -6.32 -3.47
N ALA A 32 15.53 -5.70 -2.33
CA ALA A 32 15.92 -4.31 -2.26
C ALA A 32 17.37 -4.12 -2.69
N ASP A 33 17.59 -3.12 -3.53
CA ASP A 33 18.93 -2.62 -3.82
C ASP A 33 19.52 -1.95 -2.55
N ARG A 34 20.80 -1.59 -2.62
CA ARG A 34 21.49 -0.89 -1.54
C ARG A 34 20.76 0.37 -1.07
N ASP A 35 20.25 1.14 -2.02
CA ASP A 35 19.45 2.34 -1.77
C ASP A 35 18.05 2.11 -2.35
N CYS A 36 17.08 1.88 -1.49
CA CYS A 36 15.73 1.48 -1.90
C CYS A 36 14.66 2.18 -1.09
N ALA A 37 13.57 2.56 -1.74
CA ALA A 37 12.37 3.09 -1.10
C ALA A 37 11.26 2.03 -1.10
N LEU A 38 10.58 1.91 0.04
CA LEU A 38 9.39 1.08 0.22
C LEU A 38 8.18 1.98 0.42
N PHE A 39 7.13 1.71 -0.35
CA PHE A 39 5.83 2.35 -0.21
C PHE A 39 4.82 1.31 0.26
N LEU A 40 4.34 1.43 1.48
CA LEU A 40 3.50 0.43 2.14
C LEU A 40 2.12 1.00 2.45
N TRP A 41 1.09 0.46 1.81
CA TRP A 41 -0.29 0.78 2.15
C TRP A 41 -0.68 0.17 3.48
N ILE A 42 -1.30 0.99 4.32
CA ILE A 42 -1.82 0.56 5.62
C ILE A 42 -3.22 1.09 5.84
N THR A 43 -3.98 0.38 6.66
CA THR A 43 -5.15 0.92 7.34
C THR A 43 -4.76 1.34 8.76
N PHE A 44 -5.44 2.33 9.32
CA PHE A 44 -5.06 2.86 10.64
C PHE A 44 -5.04 1.80 11.76
N PRO A 45 -6.00 0.85 11.83
CA PRO A 45 -5.94 -0.20 12.85
C PRO A 45 -4.70 -1.10 12.76
N MET A 46 -4.06 -1.18 11.59
CA MET A 46 -2.88 -2.02 11.34
C MET A 46 -1.56 -1.24 11.42
N LEU A 47 -1.59 0.01 11.90
CA LEU A 47 -0.39 0.85 11.91
C LEU A 47 0.79 0.24 12.67
N LEU A 48 0.54 -0.28 13.87
CA LEU A 48 1.61 -0.87 14.69
C LEU A 48 2.19 -2.14 14.03
N ASP A 49 1.33 -2.99 13.48
CA ASP A 49 1.78 -4.18 12.75
C ASP A 49 2.59 -3.82 11.50
N ALA A 50 2.16 -2.79 10.76
CA ALA A 50 2.88 -2.31 9.59
C ALA A 50 4.30 -1.83 9.93
N LEU A 51 4.48 -1.16 11.06
CA LEU A 51 5.81 -0.72 11.52
C LEU A 51 6.71 -1.92 11.81
N THR A 52 6.18 -3.01 12.37
CA THR A 52 6.96 -4.24 12.58
C THR A 52 7.34 -4.94 11.27
N VAL A 53 6.49 -4.90 10.26
CA VAL A 53 6.78 -5.42 8.92
C VAL A 53 7.92 -4.63 8.26
N ILE A 54 7.85 -3.30 8.31
CA ILE A 54 8.91 -2.41 7.77
C ILE A 54 10.27 -2.77 8.37
N GLU A 55 10.33 -2.91 9.68
CA GLU A 55 11.56 -3.27 10.40
C GLU A 55 12.05 -4.68 10.03
N ALA A 56 11.15 -5.67 9.99
CA ALA A 56 11.48 -7.04 9.62
C ALA A 56 12.04 -7.16 8.20
N TRP A 57 11.60 -6.31 7.28
CA TRP A 57 12.11 -6.28 5.90
C TRP A 57 13.42 -5.46 5.75
N GLY A 58 13.95 -4.91 6.84
CA GLY A 58 15.21 -4.19 6.84
C GLY A 58 15.11 -2.73 6.40
N PHE A 59 13.92 -2.15 6.44
CA PHE A 59 13.68 -0.73 6.12
C PHE A 59 13.50 0.09 7.39
N THR A 60 13.68 1.40 7.26
CA THR A 60 13.44 2.37 8.33
C THR A 60 12.28 3.29 7.93
N TYR A 61 11.28 3.41 8.79
CA TYR A 61 10.18 4.35 8.61
C TYR A 61 10.70 5.79 8.47
N LYS A 62 10.14 6.52 7.51
CA LYS A 62 10.48 7.93 7.27
C LYS A 62 9.30 8.87 7.48
N THR A 63 8.20 8.61 6.79
CA THR A 63 7.02 9.49 6.80
C THR A 63 5.83 8.80 6.13
N VAL A 64 4.69 9.48 6.13
CA VAL A 64 3.57 9.14 5.26
C VAL A 64 3.84 9.77 3.90
N ALA A 65 4.00 8.94 2.87
CA ALA A 65 4.18 9.41 1.50
C ALA A 65 2.88 9.97 0.94
N PHE A 66 1.80 9.19 1.05
CA PHE A 66 0.49 9.57 0.51
C PHE A 66 -0.62 9.32 1.53
N ALA A 67 -1.55 10.26 1.59
CA ALA A 67 -2.82 10.12 2.29
C ALA A 67 -3.93 10.12 1.22
N TRP A 68 -4.52 8.96 0.99
CA TRP A 68 -5.63 8.83 0.06
C TRP A 68 -6.93 9.18 0.78
N VAL A 69 -7.48 10.31 0.41
CA VAL A 69 -8.82 10.75 0.83
C VAL A 69 -9.81 10.22 -0.18
N LYS A 70 -10.63 9.25 0.23
CA LYS A 70 -11.53 8.52 -0.66
C LYS A 70 -12.71 9.37 -1.09
N GLN A 71 -13.00 9.35 -2.38
CA GLN A 71 -14.18 9.96 -2.96
C GLN A 71 -15.22 8.90 -3.36
N ASN A 72 -16.46 9.31 -3.50
CA ASN A 72 -17.52 8.45 -4.04
C ASN A 72 -17.28 8.18 -5.53
N LYS A 73 -17.71 7.00 -6.00
CA LYS A 73 -17.52 6.57 -7.40
C LYS A 73 -18.18 7.46 -8.42
N LYS A 74 -19.36 8.00 -8.10
CA LYS A 74 -20.24 8.70 -9.03
C LYS A 74 -20.48 10.18 -8.70
N ALA A 75 -19.86 10.67 -7.64
CA ALA A 75 -20.04 12.04 -7.20
C ALA A 75 -18.72 12.62 -6.71
N ASN A 76 -18.50 13.89 -6.93
CA ASN A 76 -17.29 14.60 -6.47
C ASN A 76 -17.40 14.97 -4.97
N THR A 77 -17.81 13.99 -4.15
CA THR A 77 -17.99 14.11 -2.71
C THR A 77 -17.14 13.06 -2.00
N LEU A 78 -16.87 13.30 -0.73
CA LEU A 78 -16.07 12.37 0.08
C LEU A 78 -16.86 11.11 0.39
N PHE A 79 -16.19 9.97 0.27
CA PHE A 79 -16.70 8.68 0.71
C PHE A 79 -16.63 8.58 2.24
N TRP A 80 -17.67 8.04 2.86
CA TRP A 80 -17.74 7.84 4.30
C TRP A 80 -17.69 6.35 4.61
N GLY A 81 -16.62 5.93 5.29
CA GLY A 81 -16.50 4.54 5.75
C GLY A 81 -17.32 4.27 7.02
N MET A 82 -17.36 2.99 7.41
CA MET A 82 -18.07 2.49 8.59
C MET A 82 -17.13 2.29 9.77
N GLY A 83 -16.27 3.26 10.04
CA GLY A 83 -15.33 3.20 11.18
C GLY A 83 -16.05 3.07 12.53
N TYR A 84 -15.40 2.36 13.46
CA TYR A 84 -15.94 2.16 14.81
C TYR A 84 -15.98 3.47 15.63
N TRP A 85 -14.93 4.28 15.53
CA TRP A 85 -14.82 5.54 16.25
C TRP A 85 -15.28 6.73 15.42
N THR A 86 -14.69 6.87 14.25
CA THR A 86 -15.03 7.93 13.30
C THR A 86 -15.41 7.33 11.94
N ARG A 87 -16.07 8.11 11.09
CA ARG A 87 -16.37 7.68 9.70
C ARG A 87 -15.09 7.76 8.88
N ALA A 88 -14.31 6.67 8.91
CA ALA A 88 -12.99 6.60 8.27
C ALA A 88 -13.11 6.67 6.74
N ASN A 89 -12.35 7.59 6.14
CA ASN A 89 -12.31 7.76 4.68
C ASN A 89 -10.90 7.99 4.14
N VAL A 90 -9.89 7.71 4.95
CA VAL A 90 -8.48 7.91 4.58
C VAL A 90 -7.73 6.59 4.71
N GLU A 91 -6.88 6.29 3.74
CA GLU A 91 -5.83 5.28 3.86
C GLU A 91 -4.46 5.91 3.66
N LEU A 92 -3.46 5.39 4.33
CA LEU A 92 -2.10 5.88 4.28
C LEU A 92 -1.19 4.95 3.49
N CYS A 93 -0.30 5.56 2.70
CA CYS A 93 0.85 4.89 2.10
C CYS A 93 2.11 5.40 2.79
N ILE A 94 2.77 4.55 3.55
CA ILE A 94 3.96 4.89 4.33
C ILE A 94 5.19 4.80 3.44
N LEU A 95 6.11 5.76 3.60
CA LEU A 95 7.45 5.70 3.04
C LEU A 95 8.44 5.21 4.08
N ALA A 96 9.16 4.16 3.73
CA ALA A 96 10.31 3.66 4.46
C ALA A 96 11.51 3.52 3.51
N THR A 97 12.71 3.56 4.03
CA THR A 97 13.92 3.50 3.21
C THR A 97 14.93 2.49 3.73
N LYS A 98 15.70 1.94 2.79
CA LYS A 98 16.95 1.21 3.04
C LYS A 98 18.05 1.98 2.34
N GLY A 99 19.19 2.20 3.03
CA GLY A 99 20.24 3.06 2.50
C GLY A 99 19.83 4.53 2.43
N ARG A 100 20.17 5.18 1.33
CA ARG A 100 19.91 6.61 1.12
C ARG A 100 19.34 6.90 -0.27
N PRO A 101 18.15 6.39 -0.59
CA PRO A 101 17.50 6.74 -1.85
C PRO A 101 17.18 8.24 -1.87
N ARG A 102 17.21 8.83 -3.07
CA ARG A 102 16.94 10.26 -3.25
C ARG A 102 15.74 10.45 -4.15
N ARG A 103 14.88 11.41 -3.79
CA ARG A 103 13.80 11.82 -4.68
C ARG A 103 14.34 12.53 -5.92
N LYS A 104 13.63 12.38 -7.04
CA LYS A 104 13.89 13.11 -8.28
C LYS A 104 13.09 14.41 -8.37
N SER A 105 11.89 14.44 -7.79
CA SER A 105 11.00 15.59 -7.82
C SER A 105 10.66 16.07 -6.42
N ALA A 106 10.62 17.38 -6.26
CA ALA A 106 10.15 18.05 -5.03
C ALA A 106 8.66 18.44 -5.10
N GLY A 107 8.00 18.22 -6.24
CA GLY A 107 6.63 18.71 -6.49
C GLY A 107 5.52 17.67 -6.32
N VAL A 108 5.83 16.46 -5.84
CA VAL A 108 4.81 15.43 -5.61
C VAL A 108 4.08 15.70 -4.30
N HIS A 109 2.75 15.85 -4.38
CA HIS A 109 1.91 16.16 -3.23
C HIS A 109 1.47 14.91 -2.47
N GLN A 110 1.34 15.03 -1.16
CA GLN A 110 0.99 13.93 -0.26
C GLN A 110 -0.48 13.52 -0.36
N VAL A 111 -1.41 14.49 -0.42
CA VAL A 111 -2.84 14.20 -0.46
C VAL A 111 -3.24 13.71 -1.85
N VAL A 112 -3.94 12.59 -1.88
CA VAL A 112 -4.52 12.01 -3.09
C VAL A 112 -6.03 11.99 -2.93
N LEU A 113 -6.73 12.74 -3.78
CA LEU A 113 -8.19 12.67 -3.91
C LEU A 113 -8.51 11.74 -5.07
N ALA A 114 -9.10 10.60 -4.78
CA ALA A 114 -9.44 9.62 -5.80
C ALA A 114 -10.66 8.79 -5.38
N PRO A 115 -11.52 8.38 -6.32
CA PRO A 115 -12.68 7.58 -6.01
C PRO A 115 -12.29 6.18 -5.53
N VAL A 116 -13.13 5.61 -4.66
CA VAL A 116 -13.09 4.19 -4.35
C VAL A 116 -13.48 3.40 -5.60
N GLU A 117 -12.82 2.27 -5.79
CA GLU A 117 -13.11 1.35 -6.89
C GLU A 117 -13.51 -0.01 -6.32
N GLU A 118 -12.97 -1.09 -6.84
CA GLU A 118 -13.17 -2.43 -6.30
C GLU A 118 -12.63 -2.54 -4.87
N HIS A 119 -13.12 -3.50 -4.12
CA HIS A 119 -12.69 -3.73 -2.74
C HIS A 119 -11.17 -3.83 -2.64
N SER A 120 -10.57 -3.08 -1.73
CA SER A 120 -9.12 -3.00 -1.46
C SER A 120 -8.25 -2.48 -2.60
N LYS A 121 -8.81 -2.12 -3.75
CA LYS A 121 -8.04 -1.54 -4.84
C LYS A 121 -7.55 -0.13 -4.48
N LYS A 122 -6.25 0.10 -4.65
CA LYS A 122 -5.63 1.41 -4.45
C LYS A 122 -5.68 2.24 -5.74
N PRO A 123 -5.66 3.58 -5.65
CA PRO A 123 -5.66 4.43 -6.84
C PRO A 123 -4.44 4.21 -7.74
N ASP A 124 -4.66 3.96 -9.02
CA ASP A 124 -3.56 3.75 -9.99
C ASP A 124 -2.63 4.95 -10.12
N ILE A 125 -3.15 6.16 -9.91
CA ILE A 125 -2.37 7.41 -9.96
C ILE A 125 -1.21 7.42 -8.97
N VAL A 126 -1.28 6.66 -7.89
CA VAL A 126 -0.20 6.59 -6.90
C VAL A 126 1.05 5.94 -7.50
N ARG A 127 0.91 4.94 -8.38
CA ARG A 127 2.06 4.38 -9.10
C ARG A 127 2.79 5.44 -9.91
N ASP A 128 2.05 6.27 -10.63
CA ASP A 128 2.63 7.37 -11.44
C ASP A 128 3.31 8.41 -10.53
N LYS A 129 2.70 8.72 -9.39
CA LYS A 129 3.30 9.64 -8.40
C LYS A 129 4.60 9.09 -7.83
N ILE A 130 4.69 7.80 -7.57
CA ILE A 130 5.93 7.14 -7.11
C ILE A 130 7.02 7.26 -8.17
N VAL A 131 6.70 7.01 -9.43
CA VAL A 131 7.68 7.14 -10.53
C VAL A 131 8.12 8.59 -10.69
N THR A 132 7.22 9.54 -10.58
CA THR A 132 7.58 10.98 -10.59
C THR A 132 8.50 11.33 -9.41
N LEU A 133 8.18 10.81 -8.22
CA LEU A 133 8.96 11.09 -7.01
C LEU A 133 10.37 10.50 -7.07
N MET A 134 10.48 9.23 -7.47
CA MET A 134 11.72 8.45 -7.37
C MET A 134 12.50 8.35 -8.68
N GLY A 135 11.85 8.61 -9.81
CA GLY A 135 12.41 8.40 -11.14
C GLY A 135 12.09 7.01 -11.71
N ASP A 136 12.51 6.80 -12.95
CA ASP A 136 12.32 5.53 -13.66
C ASP A 136 13.37 4.50 -13.22
N LEU A 137 13.16 3.92 -12.06
CA LEU A 137 14.01 2.90 -11.43
C LEU A 137 13.35 1.53 -11.50
N PRO A 138 14.12 0.43 -11.40
CA PRO A 138 13.54 -0.90 -11.20
C PRO A 138 12.58 -0.88 -10.00
N ARG A 139 11.40 -1.43 -10.20
CA ARG A 139 10.33 -1.39 -9.19
C ARG A 139 9.43 -2.59 -9.29
N ILE A 140 8.89 -2.98 -8.15
CA ILE A 140 7.99 -4.13 -8.03
C ILE A 140 6.82 -3.78 -7.11
N GLU A 141 5.63 -4.26 -7.47
CA GLU A 141 4.45 -4.24 -6.61
C GLU A 141 4.23 -5.62 -6.02
N LEU A 142 4.22 -5.70 -4.69
CA LEU A 142 3.91 -6.93 -3.96
C LEU A 142 2.41 -6.98 -3.65
N PHE A 143 1.86 -8.18 -3.58
CA PHE A 143 0.41 -8.41 -3.44
C PHE A 143 -0.38 -7.74 -4.56
N ALA A 144 0.21 -7.74 -5.76
CA ALA A 144 -0.38 -7.10 -6.93
C ALA A 144 -1.65 -7.81 -7.39
N ARG A 145 -2.61 -7.03 -7.85
CA ARG A 145 -3.88 -7.52 -8.44
C ARG A 145 -3.92 -7.31 -9.96
N GLN A 146 -2.99 -6.55 -10.48
CA GLN A 146 -2.84 -6.22 -11.89
C GLN A 146 -1.36 -6.22 -12.25
N THR A 147 -1.07 -6.24 -13.54
CA THR A 147 0.30 -6.10 -14.07
C THR A 147 0.43 -4.75 -14.76
N PRO A 148 0.70 -3.66 -14.01
CA PRO A 148 0.82 -2.34 -14.60
C PRO A 148 2.08 -2.22 -15.45
N PRO A 149 2.05 -1.46 -16.56
CA PRO A 149 3.22 -1.25 -17.41
C PRO A 149 4.40 -0.67 -16.63
N GLY A 150 5.59 -1.24 -16.81
CA GLY A 150 6.82 -0.79 -16.18
C GLY A 150 7.04 -1.25 -14.73
N TRP A 151 6.16 -2.07 -14.19
CA TRP A 151 6.27 -2.65 -12.86
C TRP A 151 6.41 -4.17 -12.95
N ASP A 152 7.36 -4.71 -12.21
CA ASP A 152 7.32 -6.13 -11.88
C ASP A 152 6.23 -6.37 -10.84
N VAL A 153 5.73 -7.60 -10.74
CA VAL A 153 4.65 -7.94 -9.84
C VAL A 153 4.88 -9.27 -9.13
N TRP A 154 4.34 -9.37 -7.94
CA TRP A 154 4.22 -10.61 -7.18
C TRP A 154 2.86 -10.62 -6.46
N GLY A 155 2.14 -11.72 -6.54
CA GLY A 155 0.86 -11.88 -5.87
C GLY A 155 0.07 -13.08 -6.36
N ASN A 156 -1.03 -13.39 -5.67
CA ASN A 156 -1.89 -14.53 -5.99
C ASN A 156 -2.81 -14.30 -7.21
N GLU A 157 -3.03 -13.05 -7.60
CA GLU A 157 -3.95 -12.67 -8.68
C GLU A 157 -3.23 -12.34 -10.00
N VAL A 158 -1.92 -12.48 -10.04
CA VAL A 158 -1.07 -12.15 -11.21
C VAL A 158 -0.07 -13.26 -11.49
N ASP A 159 0.44 -13.29 -12.73
CA ASP A 159 1.63 -14.06 -13.06
C ASP A 159 2.85 -13.34 -12.49
N SER A 160 3.40 -13.89 -11.40
CA SER A 160 4.49 -13.24 -10.67
C SER A 160 5.81 -13.28 -11.42
N ASP A 161 6.54 -12.16 -11.44
CA ASP A 161 7.86 -12.05 -12.06
C ASP A 161 8.97 -12.61 -11.18
N ILE A 162 8.70 -12.79 -9.89
CA ILE A 162 9.64 -13.31 -8.90
C ILE A 162 8.99 -14.37 -8.01
N THR A 163 9.82 -15.04 -7.21
CA THR A 163 9.39 -15.95 -6.13
C THR A 163 9.85 -15.41 -4.78
N LEU A 164 8.95 -15.37 -3.82
CA LEU A 164 9.24 -15.01 -2.42
C LEU A 164 8.94 -16.17 -1.48
#